data_3c8d29de6bb81945380567224e9aff33
#
_entry.id   3c8d29de6bb81945380567224e9aff33
#
_cell.length_a   1.000
_cell.length_b   1.000
_cell.length_c   1.000
_cell.angle_alpha   90.00
_cell.angle_beta   90.00
_cell.angle_gamma   90.00
#
_symmetry.space_group_name_H-M   'P 1'
#
loop_
_entity.id
_entity.type
_entity.pdbx_description
1 polymer ?
#
loop_
_entity_poly.entity_id
_entity_poly.type
_entity_poly.pdbx_seq_one_letter_code
_entity_poly.pdbx_strand_id
1 'polypeptide(L)'
;MIAPVTYLRSYDDRRRVDDETARRVRDATVKLLRDVPFSSLTTRSIAKRANVSHSEVLAHFRSKDAIVAEIYLDRLRAAPLTVDADESARARIAAQFAHLVMLLADEPGLAAACSSALISDEPSVRASRRRIHGELQRRVRAALRSGAWPEVAETLEFGLIGALVHASCGADTFRQTAEDLARVVAVVVPEG
;
A
#
# COMPACT_ATOMS: atom_id res chain seq x y z
N MET A 1 -25.31 -34.85 17.28
CA MET A 1 -24.12 -34.70 18.13
C MET A 1 -23.49 -33.37 17.76
N ILE A 2 -23.75 -32.32 18.56
CA ILE A 2 -23.32 -30.95 18.32
C ILE A 2 -21.90 -30.82 18.87
N ALA A 3 -20.94 -30.44 18.02
CA ALA A 3 -19.56 -30.21 18.46
C ALA A 3 -19.52 -29.08 19.50
N PRO A 4 -18.71 -29.21 20.56
CA PRO A 4 -18.75 -28.29 21.68
C PRO A 4 -18.25 -26.89 21.31
N VAL A 5 -18.97 -25.86 21.74
CA VAL A 5 -18.74 -24.42 21.62
C VAL A 5 -17.31 -23.99 22.01
N THR A 6 -16.58 -24.80 22.76
CA THR A 6 -15.21 -24.58 23.20
C THR A 6 -14.19 -24.52 22.05
N TYR A 7 -14.40 -25.24 20.95
CA TYR A 7 -13.50 -25.22 19.79
C TYR A 7 -13.55 -23.92 18.99
N LEU A 8 -14.71 -23.31 18.90
CA LEU A 8 -14.90 -22.02 18.19
C LEU A 8 -14.25 -20.87 18.96
N ARG A 9 -14.37 -20.83 20.30
CA ARG A 9 -13.71 -19.80 21.12
C ARG A 9 -12.18 -19.87 21.02
N SER A 10 -11.59 -21.06 21.05
CA SER A 10 -10.12 -21.22 20.96
C SER A 10 -9.56 -20.89 19.57
N TYR A 11 -10.37 -20.98 18.51
CA TYR A 11 -10.00 -20.58 17.15
C TYR A 11 -10.06 -19.05 17.00
N ASP A 12 -11.11 -18.41 17.51
CA ASP A 12 -11.26 -16.96 17.50
C ASP A 12 -10.19 -16.26 18.36
N ASP A 13 -9.84 -16.83 19.52
CA ASP A 13 -8.79 -16.29 20.37
C ASP A 13 -7.41 -16.39 19.73
N ARG A 14 -7.09 -17.53 19.06
CA ARG A 14 -5.84 -17.66 18.31
C ARG A 14 -5.76 -16.66 17.15
N ARG A 15 -6.82 -16.51 16.39
CA ARG A 15 -6.88 -15.58 15.27
C ARG A 15 -6.70 -14.13 15.74
N ARG A 16 -7.30 -13.74 16.87
CA ARG A 16 -7.11 -12.42 17.48
C ARG A 16 -5.67 -12.18 17.92
N VAL A 17 -5.02 -13.17 18.52
CA VAL A 17 -3.61 -13.07 18.92
C VAL A 17 -2.70 -12.96 17.71
N ASP A 18 -2.98 -13.73 16.65
CA ASP A 18 -2.25 -13.66 15.39
C ASP A 18 -2.40 -12.29 14.71
N ASP A 19 -3.62 -11.75 14.65
CA ASP A 19 -3.89 -10.42 14.08
C ASP A 19 -3.21 -9.31 14.90
N GLU A 20 -3.22 -9.41 16.24
CA GLU A 20 -2.56 -8.46 17.13
C GLU A 20 -1.04 -8.50 16.97
N THR A 21 -0.43 -9.68 16.86
CA THR A 21 1.00 -9.86 16.62
C THR A 21 1.39 -9.23 15.27
N ALA A 22 0.64 -9.52 14.22
CA ALA A 22 0.87 -8.94 12.91
C ALA A 22 0.76 -7.40 12.91
N ARG A 23 -0.21 -6.84 13.64
CA ARG A 23 -0.38 -5.40 13.83
C ARG A 23 0.83 -4.79 14.54
N ARG A 24 1.27 -5.36 15.67
CA ARG A 24 2.45 -4.90 16.43
C ARG A 24 3.72 -4.91 15.57
N VAL A 25 3.91 -5.92 14.72
CA VAL A 25 5.03 -6.00 13.79
C VAL A 25 4.98 -4.87 12.77
N ARG A 26 3.81 -4.58 12.17
CA ARG A 26 3.65 -3.47 11.22
C ARG A 26 3.90 -2.12 11.89
N ASP A 27 3.33 -1.87 13.07
CA ASP A 27 3.51 -0.62 13.82
C ASP A 27 4.99 -0.40 14.21
N ALA A 28 5.68 -1.46 14.64
CA ALA A 28 7.10 -1.42 14.96
C ALA A 28 7.95 -1.09 13.73
N THR A 29 7.59 -1.65 12.56
CA THR A 29 8.28 -1.39 11.30
C THR A 29 8.15 0.08 10.89
N VAL A 30 6.95 0.64 10.95
CA VAL A 30 6.73 2.08 10.65
C VAL A 30 7.54 2.96 11.58
N LYS A 31 7.56 2.66 12.89
CA LYS A 31 8.35 3.42 13.86
C LYS A 31 9.85 3.35 13.58
N LEU A 32 10.38 2.18 13.24
CA LEU A 32 11.81 2.02 12.94
C LEU A 32 12.21 2.75 11.66
N LEU A 33 11.35 2.79 10.63
CA LEU A 33 11.62 3.50 9.38
C LEU A 33 11.69 5.02 9.50
N ARG A 34 11.34 5.59 10.66
CA ARG A 34 11.59 6.99 10.98
C ARG A 34 13.03 7.25 11.39
N ASP A 35 13.69 6.23 11.95
CA ASP A 35 15.00 6.35 12.56
C ASP A 35 16.11 5.74 11.70
N VAL A 36 15.80 4.71 10.91
CA VAL A 36 16.79 3.98 10.11
C VAL A 36 16.31 3.77 8.66
N PRO A 37 17.24 3.78 7.68
CA PRO A 37 16.88 3.48 6.30
C PRO A 37 16.48 2.01 6.13
N PHE A 38 15.65 1.73 5.13
CA PHE A 38 15.13 0.38 4.86
C PHE A 38 16.24 -0.67 4.64
N SER A 39 17.37 -0.28 4.05
CA SER A 39 18.54 -1.16 3.87
C SER A 39 19.07 -1.72 5.20
N SER A 40 19.07 -0.91 6.25
CA SER A 40 19.53 -1.29 7.59
C SER A 40 18.47 -2.01 8.44
N LEU A 41 17.21 -2.00 8.00
CA LEU A 41 16.13 -2.67 8.72
C LEU A 41 16.24 -4.19 8.59
N THR A 42 16.04 -4.91 9.70
CA THR A 42 16.04 -6.38 9.74
C THR A 42 14.80 -6.91 10.45
N THR A 43 14.35 -8.12 10.11
CA THR A 43 13.25 -8.79 10.81
C THR A 43 13.53 -9.00 12.30
N ARG A 44 14.82 -9.13 12.70
CA ARG A 44 15.23 -9.21 14.10
C ARG A 44 15.05 -7.88 14.84
N SER A 45 15.43 -6.76 14.22
CA SER A 45 15.23 -5.43 14.84
C SER A 45 13.75 -5.11 14.97
N ILE A 46 12.94 -5.52 13.99
CA ILE A 46 11.47 -5.40 14.04
C ILE A 46 10.90 -6.24 15.17
N ALA A 47 11.29 -7.51 15.30
CA ALA A 47 10.86 -8.41 16.38
C ALA A 47 11.13 -7.80 17.77
N LYS A 48 12.36 -7.33 17.97
CA LYS A 48 12.76 -6.65 19.21
C LYS A 48 11.88 -5.42 19.50
N ARG A 49 11.63 -4.58 18.51
CA ARG A 49 10.81 -3.35 18.65
C ARG A 49 9.34 -3.67 18.88
N ALA A 50 8.83 -4.73 18.26
CA ALA A 50 7.45 -5.20 18.41
C ALA A 50 7.21 -5.96 19.73
N ASN A 51 8.29 -6.31 20.46
CA ASN A 51 8.25 -7.18 21.63
C ASN A 51 7.58 -8.52 21.33
N VAL A 52 8.04 -9.17 20.24
CA VAL A 52 7.66 -10.53 19.83
C VAL A 52 8.92 -11.32 19.51
N SER A 53 8.81 -12.64 19.42
CA SER A 53 9.92 -13.47 18.97
C SER A 53 10.19 -13.31 17.48
N HIS A 54 11.42 -13.54 17.05
CA HIS A 54 11.75 -13.52 15.62
C HIS A 54 11.00 -14.61 14.83
N SER A 55 10.72 -15.75 15.44
CA SER A 55 9.92 -16.83 14.85
C SER A 55 8.48 -16.43 14.61
N GLU A 56 7.86 -15.66 15.52
CA GLU A 56 6.52 -15.10 15.32
C GLU A 56 6.51 -14.12 14.14
N VAL A 57 7.51 -13.25 14.01
CA VAL A 57 7.61 -12.37 12.83
C VAL A 57 7.65 -13.19 11.55
N LEU A 58 8.51 -14.23 11.48
CA LEU A 58 8.66 -15.07 10.29
C LEU A 58 7.43 -15.95 10.00
N ALA A 59 6.63 -16.27 11.01
CA ALA A 59 5.36 -16.99 10.83
C ALA A 59 4.33 -16.13 10.09
N HIS A 60 4.28 -14.81 10.38
CA HIS A 60 3.37 -13.86 9.73
C HIS A 60 3.93 -13.27 8.44
N PHE A 61 5.24 -12.96 8.44
CA PHE A 61 5.91 -12.24 7.35
C PHE A 61 7.26 -12.88 7.03
N ARG A 62 7.40 -13.41 5.84
CA ARG A 62 8.61 -14.14 5.43
C ARG A 62 9.83 -13.24 5.22
N SER A 63 9.63 -11.93 5.03
CA SER A 63 10.69 -10.94 4.83
C SER A 63 10.26 -9.55 5.30
N LYS A 64 11.22 -8.63 5.46
CA LYS A 64 10.94 -7.22 5.73
C LYS A 64 10.17 -6.56 4.57
N ASP A 65 10.44 -6.98 3.35
CA ASP A 65 9.76 -6.52 2.14
C ASP A 65 8.27 -6.90 2.17
N ALA A 66 7.96 -8.12 2.61
CA ALA A 66 6.58 -8.55 2.79
C ALA A 66 5.85 -7.72 3.87
N ILE A 67 6.52 -7.38 4.98
CA ILE A 67 5.93 -6.52 6.02
C ILE A 67 5.56 -5.16 5.44
N VAL A 68 6.49 -4.52 4.72
CA VAL A 68 6.30 -3.19 4.14
C VAL A 68 5.21 -3.21 3.06
N ALA A 69 5.17 -4.24 2.21
CA ALA A 69 4.12 -4.39 1.21
C ALA A 69 2.72 -4.53 1.84
N GLU A 70 2.59 -5.26 2.97
CA GLU A 70 1.33 -5.34 3.70
C GLU A 70 0.96 -4.00 4.35
N ILE A 71 1.92 -3.25 4.92
CA ILE A 71 1.67 -1.90 5.44
C ILE A 71 1.12 -1.00 4.34
N TYR A 72 1.72 -1.02 3.15
CA TYR A 72 1.25 -0.22 2.02
C TYR A 72 -0.17 -0.62 1.58
N LEU A 73 -0.45 -1.92 1.50
CA LEU A 73 -1.80 -2.42 1.19
C LEU A 73 -2.84 -1.97 2.22
N ASP A 74 -2.50 -2.01 3.50
CA ASP A 74 -3.38 -1.54 4.57
C ASP A 74 -3.65 -0.03 4.44
N ARG A 75 -2.63 0.77 4.15
CA ARG A 75 -2.78 2.22 3.90
C ARG A 75 -3.68 2.50 2.69
N LEU A 76 -3.46 1.79 1.59
CA LEU A 76 -4.30 1.90 0.40
C LEU A 76 -5.77 1.59 0.70
N ARG A 77 -6.03 0.52 1.44
CA ARG A 77 -7.40 0.10 1.80
C ARG A 77 -8.09 1.06 2.75
N ALA A 78 -7.34 1.61 3.69
CA ALA A 78 -7.85 2.60 4.65
C ALA A 78 -8.09 3.98 4.00
N ALA A 79 -7.42 4.29 2.90
CA ALA A 79 -7.60 5.55 2.19
C ALA A 79 -9.02 5.65 1.63
N PRO A 80 -9.72 6.77 1.83
CA PRO A 80 -11.06 6.95 1.30
C PRO A 80 -11.05 6.87 -0.23
N LEU A 81 -12.09 6.27 -0.79
CA LEU A 81 -12.38 6.31 -2.21
C LEU A 81 -13.39 7.45 -2.44
N THR A 82 -12.87 8.66 -2.56
CA THR A 82 -13.70 9.83 -2.83
C THR A 82 -13.91 9.93 -4.34
N VAL A 83 -15.14 9.73 -4.78
CA VAL A 83 -15.55 9.89 -6.18
C VAL A 83 -16.75 10.81 -6.21
N ASP A 84 -16.52 12.10 -6.51
CA ASP A 84 -17.60 13.04 -6.70
C ASP A 84 -18.36 12.71 -8.00
N ALA A 85 -19.67 12.61 -7.90
CA ALA A 85 -20.53 12.22 -9.00
C ALA A 85 -20.63 13.33 -10.07
N ASP A 86 -20.51 14.58 -9.64
CA ASP A 86 -20.75 15.74 -10.48
C ASP A 86 -19.48 16.23 -11.19
N GLU A 87 -18.30 15.72 -10.77
CA GLU A 87 -17.04 16.05 -11.42
C GLU A 87 -16.79 15.25 -12.71
N SER A 88 -15.94 15.80 -13.58
CA SER A 88 -15.47 15.12 -14.78
C SER A 88 -14.61 13.89 -14.42
N ALA A 89 -14.52 12.90 -15.33
CA ALA A 89 -13.66 11.74 -15.13
C ALA A 89 -12.20 12.14 -14.87
N ARG A 90 -11.72 13.15 -15.58
CA ARG A 90 -10.38 13.72 -15.43
C ARG A 90 -10.16 14.27 -14.01
N ALA A 91 -11.10 15.07 -13.50
CA ALA A 91 -11.01 15.65 -12.16
C ALA A 91 -11.01 14.58 -11.07
N ARG A 92 -11.92 13.58 -11.19
CA ARG A 92 -11.99 12.45 -10.25
C ARG A 92 -10.69 11.65 -10.18
N ILE A 93 -10.11 11.30 -11.35
CA ILE A 93 -8.83 10.58 -11.41
C ILE A 93 -7.70 11.41 -10.81
N ALA A 94 -7.59 12.68 -11.19
CA ALA A 94 -6.55 13.56 -10.68
C ALA A 94 -6.63 13.70 -9.16
N ALA A 95 -7.81 13.90 -8.60
CA ALA A 95 -8.03 13.98 -7.15
C ALA A 95 -7.67 12.66 -6.44
N GLN A 96 -8.10 11.52 -6.99
CA GLN A 96 -7.78 10.20 -6.44
C GLN A 96 -6.27 9.94 -6.47
N PHE A 97 -5.59 10.29 -7.56
CA PHE A 97 -4.15 10.10 -7.70
C PHE A 97 -3.35 11.02 -6.78
N ALA A 98 -3.73 12.29 -6.68
CA ALA A 98 -3.13 13.20 -5.72
C ALA A 98 -3.23 12.65 -4.29
N HIS A 99 -4.39 12.15 -3.91
CA HIS A 99 -4.59 11.52 -2.60
C HIS A 99 -3.68 10.31 -2.40
N LEU A 100 -3.55 9.42 -3.38
CA LEU A 100 -2.71 8.22 -3.28
C LEU A 100 -1.21 8.55 -3.25
N VAL A 101 -0.76 9.55 -3.98
CA VAL A 101 0.63 10.05 -3.94
C VAL A 101 0.93 10.64 -2.58
N MET A 102 0.02 11.43 -2.02
CA MET A 102 0.20 12.08 -0.71
C MET A 102 0.08 11.12 0.48
N LEU A 103 -0.38 9.88 0.28
CA LEU A 103 -0.65 8.91 1.34
C LEU A 103 0.56 8.60 2.24
N LEU A 104 1.76 8.71 1.70
CA LEU A 104 3.03 8.47 2.39
C LEU A 104 3.93 9.73 2.50
N ALA A 105 3.41 10.91 2.17
CA ALA A 105 4.19 12.14 2.11
C ALA A 105 4.83 12.52 3.46
N ASP A 106 4.14 12.24 4.56
CA ASP A 106 4.62 12.51 5.92
C ASP A 106 5.54 11.41 6.48
N GLU A 107 5.74 10.33 5.74
CA GLU A 107 6.53 9.16 6.15
C GLU A 107 7.54 8.77 5.05
N PRO A 108 8.53 9.64 4.72
CA PRO A 108 9.43 9.42 3.57
C PRO A 108 10.24 8.12 3.68
N GLY A 109 10.65 7.71 4.88
CA GLY A 109 11.32 6.43 5.09
C GLY A 109 10.44 5.22 4.77
N LEU A 110 9.14 5.29 5.09
CA LEU A 110 8.16 4.28 4.71
C LEU A 110 7.90 4.30 3.19
N ALA A 111 7.79 5.48 2.59
CA ALA A 111 7.59 5.62 1.15
C ALA A 111 8.73 4.97 0.36
N ALA A 112 9.98 5.27 0.71
CA ALA A 112 11.16 4.65 0.11
C ALA A 112 11.19 3.12 0.30
N ALA A 113 10.81 2.64 1.50
CA ALA A 113 10.72 1.23 1.79
C ALA A 113 9.62 0.54 0.94
N CYS A 114 8.45 1.15 0.80
CA CYS A 114 7.35 0.65 -0.03
C CYS A 114 7.76 0.51 -1.49
N SER A 115 8.37 1.54 -2.07
CA SER A 115 8.86 1.50 -3.44
C SER A 115 9.90 0.41 -3.64
N SER A 116 10.88 0.32 -2.73
CA SER A 116 11.90 -0.74 -2.77
C SER A 116 11.28 -2.14 -2.73
N ALA A 117 10.31 -2.38 -1.84
CA ALA A 117 9.64 -3.67 -1.70
C ALA A 117 8.80 -4.02 -2.95
N LEU A 118 8.15 -3.03 -3.56
CA LEU A 118 7.28 -3.25 -4.72
C LEU A 118 8.06 -3.60 -5.99
N ILE A 119 9.30 -3.12 -6.15
CA ILE A 119 10.17 -3.42 -7.29
C ILE A 119 11.11 -4.61 -7.04
N SER A 120 11.19 -5.12 -5.80
CA SER A 120 12.11 -6.20 -5.44
C SER A 120 11.71 -7.54 -6.06
N ASP A 121 12.68 -8.43 -6.28
CA ASP A 121 12.48 -9.81 -6.76
C ASP A 121 11.98 -10.76 -5.68
N GLU A 122 11.84 -10.27 -4.45
CA GLU A 122 11.52 -11.08 -3.26
C GLU A 122 10.22 -11.88 -3.45
N PRO A 123 10.26 -13.22 -3.48
CA PRO A 123 9.09 -14.04 -3.75
C PRO A 123 7.95 -13.85 -2.75
N SER A 124 8.27 -13.53 -1.50
CA SER A 124 7.28 -13.32 -0.43
C SER A 124 6.39 -12.09 -0.65
N VAL A 125 6.82 -11.13 -1.50
CA VAL A 125 6.06 -9.92 -1.84
C VAL A 125 5.02 -10.16 -2.94
N ARG A 126 5.14 -11.23 -3.74
CA ARG A 126 4.30 -11.46 -4.92
C ARG A 126 2.80 -11.44 -4.65
N ALA A 127 2.37 -12.03 -3.54
CA ALA A 127 0.95 -12.06 -3.17
C ALA A 127 0.43 -10.67 -2.80
N SER A 128 1.18 -9.91 -2.00
CA SER A 128 0.84 -8.55 -1.60
C SER A 128 0.85 -7.60 -2.80
N ARG A 129 1.82 -7.73 -3.70
CA ARG A 129 1.90 -6.96 -4.94
C ARG A 129 0.65 -7.15 -5.82
N ARG A 130 0.18 -8.40 -6.01
CA ARG A 130 -1.06 -8.67 -6.75
C ARG A 130 -2.28 -8.01 -6.10
N ARG A 131 -2.36 -8.02 -4.76
CA ARG A 131 -3.46 -7.37 -4.04
C ARG A 131 -3.39 -5.84 -4.12
N ILE A 132 -2.18 -5.27 -4.06
CA ILE A 132 -1.94 -3.83 -4.27
C ILE A 132 -2.38 -3.42 -5.67
N HIS A 133 -1.92 -4.14 -6.69
CA HIS A 133 -2.33 -3.93 -8.08
C HIS A 133 -3.85 -3.99 -8.25
N GLY A 134 -4.50 -5.03 -7.72
CA GLY A 134 -5.97 -5.15 -7.78
C GLY A 134 -6.69 -4.00 -7.06
N GLU A 135 -6.14 -3.49 -5.96
CA GLU A 135 -6.72 -2.34 -5.25
C GLU A 135 -6.54 -1.03 -6.05
N LEU A 136 -5.38 -0.81 -6.65
CA LEU A 136 -5.14 0.34 -7.53
C LEU A 136 -6.08 0.30 -8.74
N GLN A 137 -6.19 -0.84 -9.42
CA GLN A 137 -7.14 -1.02 -10.54
C GLN A 137 -8.59 -0.74 -10.13
N ARG A 138 -9.02 -1.25 -8.96
CA ARG A 138 -10.36 -0.99 -8.44
C ARG A 138 -10.61 0.51 -8.29
N ARG A 139 -9.64 1.26 -7.77
CA ARG A 139 -9.73 2.71 -7.55
C ARG A 139 -9.77 3.49 -8.86
N VAL A 140 -8.89 3.14 -9.80
CA VAL A 140 -8.88 3.75 -11.14
C VAL A 140 -10.22 3.54 -11.84
N ARG A 141 -10.73 2.30 -11.86
CA ARG A 141 -12.01 1.98 -12.47
C ARG A 141 -13.18 2.70 -11.81
N ALA A 142 -13.19 2.80 -10.48
CA ALA A 142 -14.22 3.52 -9.75
C ALA A 142 -14.22 5.02 -10.10
N ALA A 143 -13.07 5.64 -10.26
CA ALA A 143 -12.96 7.04 -10.65
C ALA A 143 -13.32 7.28 -12.13
N LEU A 144 -12.99 6.34 -13.03
CA LEU A 144 -13.36 6.40 -14.46
C LEU A 144 -14.84 6.12 -14.70
N ARG A 145 -15.48 5.29 -13.86
CA ARG A 145 -16.86 4.80 -14.01
C ARG A 145 -17.06 3.97 -15.31
N SER A 146 -18.31 3.92 -15.80
CA SER A 146 -18.67 3.26 -17.05
C SER A 146 -18.11 4.04 -18.25
N GLY A 147 -17.43 3.36 -19.15
CA GLY A 147 -16.88 3.94 -20.39
C GLY A 147 -15.35 4.06 -20.42
N ALA A 148 -14.67 3.66 -19.34
CA ALA A 148 -13.22 3.58 -19.38
C ALA A 148 -12.74 2.41 -20.26
N TRP A 149 -11.92 2.73 -21.23
CA TRP A 149 -11.24 1.70 -22.01
C TRP A 149 -10.18 1.04 -21.12
N PRO A 150 -10.03 -0.30 -21.18
CA PRO A 150 -9.06 -1.02 -20.37
C PRO A 150 -7.65 -0.46 -20.48
N GLU A 151 -7.24 -0.03 -21.66
CA GLU A 151 -5.93 0.53 -21.98
C GLU A 151 -5.68 1.87 -21.25
N VAL A 152 -6.73 2.69 -21.13
CA VAL A 152 -6.66 3.95 -20.35
C VAL A 152 -6.45 3.66 -18.88
N ALA A 153 -7.18 2.70 -18.32
CA ALA A 153 -7.04 2.31 -16.92
C ALA A 153 -5.62 1.77 -16.62
N GLU A 154 -5.09 0.93 -17.53
CA GLU A 154 -3.74 0.37 -17.41
C GLU A 154 -2.65 1.44 -17.53
N THR A 155 -2.78 2.35 -18.49
CA THR A 155 -1.85 3.49 -18.66
C THR A 155 -1.82 4.38 -17.41
N LEU A 156 -2.99 4.69 -16.85
CA LEU A 156 -3.11 5.47 -15.63
C LEU A 156 -2.48 4.77 -14.41
N GLU A 157 -2.63 3.46 -14.31
CA GLU A 157 -2.02 2.67 -13.26
C GLU A 157 -0.49 2.68 -13.34
N PHE A 158 0.09 2.49 -14.54
CA PHE A 158 1.54 2.61 -14.75
C PHE A 158 2.04 4.01 -14.42
N GLY A 159 1.29 5.05 -14.80
CA GLY A 159 1.61 6.43 -14.44
C GLY A 159 1.65 6.65 -12.92
N LEU A 160 0.67 6.12 -12.20
CA LEU A 160 0.62 6.23 -10.74
C LEU A 160 1.78 5.48 -10.07
N ILE A 161 2.09 4.25 -10.50
CA ILE A 161 3.21 3.47 -9.95
C ILE A 161 4.53 4.20 -10.22
N GLY A 162 4.74 4.71 -11.44
CA GLY A 162 5.91 5.50 -11.79
C GLY A 162 6.06 6.76 -10.91
N ALA A 163 4.97 7.49 -10.70
CA ALA A 163 4.92 8.66 -9.85
C ALA A 163 5.27 8.34 -8.39
N LEU A 164 4.73 7.25 -7.84
CA LEU A 164 5.04 6.80 -6.47
C LEU A 164 6.52 6.44 -6.29
N VAL A 165 7.11 5.76 -7.27
CA VAL A 165 8.55 5.45 -7.27
C VAL A 165 9.36 6.75 -7.34
N HIS A 166 9.02 7.66 -8.25
CA HIS A 166 9.71 8.94 -8.44
C HIS A 166 9.71 9.80 -7.17
N ALA A 167 8.55 9.99 -6.54
CA ALA A 167 8.43 10.72 -5.29
C ALA A 167 9.24 10.09 -4.14
N SER A 168 9.22 8.76 -4.02
CA SER A 168 9.91 8.06 -2.94
C SER A 168 11.41 7.96 -3.11
N CYS A 169 11.95 8.15 -4.32
CA CYS A 169 13.39 8.28 -4.58
C CYS A 169 13.91 9.71 -4.28
N GLY A 170 13.05 10.64 -3.92
CA GLY A 170 13.43 12.02 -3.61
C GLY A 170 13.81 12.84 -4.84
N ALA A 171 13.40 12.40 -6.04
CA ALA A 171 13.63 13.15 -7.28
C ALA A 171 12.81 14.45 -7.29
N ASP A 172 11.58 14.40 -6.76
CA ASP A 172 10.69 15.53 -6.56
C ASP A 172 9.95 15.40 -5.22
N THR A 173 9.28 16.48 -4.81
CA THR A 173 8.38 16.42 -3.67
C THR A 173 7.11 15.64 -4.04
N PHE A 174 6.48 15.01 -3.05
CA PHE A 174 5.18 14.33 -3.25
C PHE A 174 4.13 15.26 -3.86
N ARG A 175 4.13 16.52 -3.46
CA ARG A 175 3.23 17.55 -4.02
C ARG A 175 3.51 17.78 -5.51
N GLN A 176 4.77 18.02 -5.88
CA GLN A 176 5.15 18.22 -7.28
C GLN A 176 4.79 16.99 -8.12
N THR A 177 5.09 15.80 -7.61
CA THR A 177 4.74 14.53 -8.28
C THR A 177 3.22 14.40 -8.49
N ALA A 178 2.41 14.81 -7.52
CA ALA A 178 0.95 14.79 -7.66
C ALA A 178 0.46 15.75 -8.74
N GLU A 179 1.05 16.97 -8.84
CA GLU A 179 0.74 17.95 -9.87
C GLU A 179 1.16 17.46 -11.26
N ASP A 180 2.33 16.83 -11.38
CA ASP A 180 2.83 16.26 -12.62
C ASP A 180 1.95 15.10 -13.10
N LEU A 181 1.54 14.24 -12.17
CA LEU A 181 0.63 13.16 -12.47
C LEU A 181 -0.76 13.66 -12.92
N ALA A 182 -1.24 14.77 -12.36
CA ALA A 182 -2.47 15.41 -12.82
C ALA A 182 -2.35 15.89 -14.29
N ARG A 183 -1.17 16.36 -14.71
CA ARG A 183 -0.91 16.71 -16.12
C ARG A 183 -0.92 15.49 -17.03
N VAL A 184 -0.35 14.38 -16.57
CA VAL A 184 -0.43 13.10 -17.31
C VAL A 184 -1.89 12.64 -17.44
N VAL A 185 -2.66 12.71 -16.38
CA VAL A 185 -4.11 12.40 -16.41
C VAL A 185 -4.83 13.26 -17.43
N ALA A 186 -4.50 14.56 -17.53
CA ALA A 186 -5.12 15.47 -18.48
C ALA A 186 -4.84 15.13 -19.96
N VAL A 187 -3.73 14.45 -20.23
CA VAL A 187 -3.40 13.95 -21.59
C VAL A 187 -4.10 12.64 -21.88
N VAL A 188 -4.18 11.75 -20.90
CA VAL A 188 -4.70 10.36 -21.08
C VAL A 188 -6.22 10.32 -21.04
N VAL A 189 -6.86 11.17 -20.21
CA VAL A 189 -8.31 11.20 -20.03
C VAL A 189 -8.88 12.43 -20.77
N PRO A 190 -9.64 12.24 -21.85
CA PRO A 190 -10.24 13.37 -22.58
C PRO A 190 -11.22 14.13 -21.67
N GLU A 191 -11.41 15.41 -21.97
CA GLU A 191 -12.52 16.18 -21.41
C GLU A 191 -13.81 15.63 -22.04
N GLY A 192 -14.68 15.07 -21.20
CA GLY A 192 -15.99 14.61 -21.63
C GLY A 192 -16.98 15.75 -21.76
#